data_59b33b186ff2181496fa23b3192662a5
#
_entry.id   59b33b186ff2181496fa23b3192662a5
#
_cell.length_a   1.000
_cell.length_b   1.000
_cell.length_c   1.000
_cell.angle_alpha   90.00
_cell.angle_beta   90.00
_cell.angle_gamma   90.00
#
_symmetry.space_group_name_H-M   'P 1'
#
loop_
_entity.id
_entity.type
_entity.pdbx_description
1 polymer ?
#
loop_
_entity_poly.entity_id
_entity_poly.type
_entity_poly.pdbx_seq_one_letter_code
_entity_poly.pdbx_strand_id
1 'polypeptide(L)'
;APGITDAKLKAGIEQVAKELNAGKGESLVVSDSNDVNVQVLINAINSHIGSYGTTIDWSAPVKYRQGIDKDLADLVAAMQNGSVGTLMIYGANPVYTWPEAKKFEDALKRVKVSISFNDRIDETTALCQYIVPSNHYLESWGDAEARAGQIGFVQPTIFPLFKTRQWQ
;
A
#
# COMPACT_ATOMS: atom_id res chain seq x y z
N ALA A 1 24.42 25.67 -0.30
CA ALA A 1 23.36 25.14 -1.14
C ALA A 1 23.01 26.20 -2.20
N PRO A 2 23.19 25.91 -3.50
CA PRO A 2 22.83 26.85 -4.55
C PRO A 2 21.30 27.05 -4.57
N GLY A 3 20.86 28.32 -4.66
CA GLY A 3 19.45 28.69 -4.76
C GLY A 3 18.74 29.05 -3.45
N ILE A 4 19.37 28.86 -2.28
CA ILE A 4 18.79 29.27 -1.01
C ILE A 4 19.27 30.69 -0.70
N THR A 5 18.34 31.65 -0.72
CA THR A 5 18.59 33.07 -0.44
C THR A 5 18.52 33.41 1.04
N ASP A 6 17.78 32.64 1.84
CA ASP A 6 17.72 32.82 3.28
C ASP A 6 19.00 32.33 3.96
N ALA A 7 19.77 33.24 4.50
CA ALA A 7 21.05 32.96 5.14
C ALA A 7 20.92 32.07 6.39
N LYS A 8 19.85 32.21 7.17
CA LYS A 8 19.61 31.40 8.36
C LYS A 8 19.27 29.96 8.00
N LEU A 9 18.42 29.78 6.99
CA LEU A 9 18.07 28.44 6.47
C LEU A 9 19.31 27.75 5.86
N LYS A 10 20.11 28.49 5.10
CA LYS A 10 21.37 27.97 4.52
C LYS A 10 22.32 27.48 5.61
N ALA A 11 22.56 28.31 6.66
CA ALA A 11 23.43 27.95 7.77
C ALA A 11 22.91 26.71 8.52
N GLY A 12 21.57 26.61 8.72
CA GLY A 12 20.93 25.43 9.32
C GLY A 12 21.18 24.14 8.51
N ILE A 13 21.01 24.20 7.19
CA ILE A 13 21.26 23.02 6.30
C ILE A 13 22.74 22.63 6.35
N GLU A 14 23.65 23.58 6.31
CA GLU A 14 25.10 23.33 6.41
C GLU A 14 25.47 22.69 7.75
N GLN A 15 24.84 23.12 8.84
CA GLN A 15 25.06 22.52 10.16
C GLN A 15 24.53 21.08 10.22
N VAL A 16 23.31 20.84 9.76
CA VAL A 16 22.74 19.46 9.68
C VAL A 16 23.61 18.55 8.81
N ALA A 17 24.10 19.03 7.68
CA ALA A 17 24.98 18.25 6.83
C ALA A 17 26.31 17.88 7.53
N LYS A 18 26.89 18.78 8.33
CA LYS A 18 28.08 18.48 9.15
C LYS A 18 27.79 17.43 10.21
N GLU A 19 26.68 17.55 10.91
CA GLU A 19 26.28 16.62 11.98
C GLU A 19 26.01 15.22 11.41
N LEU A 20 25.26 15.12 10.31
CA LEU A 20 25.02 13.85 9.63
C LEU A 20 26.32 13.18 9.14
N ASN A 21 27.27 13.96 8.62
CA ASN A 21 28.57 13.41 8.21
C ASN A 21 29.43 13.01 9.41
N ALA A 22 29.34 13.70 10.55
CA ALA A 22 30.06 13.31 11.77
C ALA A 22 29.47 12.03 12.39
N GLY A 23 28.14 11.82 12.27
CA GLY A 23 27.41 10.66 12.76
C GLY A 23 27.21 9.55 11.72
N LYS A 24 28.14 9.36 10.78
CA LYS A 24 28.06 8.29 9.77
C LYS A 24 27.90 6.91 10.43
N GLY A 25 26.96 6.11 9.93
CA GLY A 25 26.63 4.79 10.46
C GLY A 25 25.73 4.80 11.71
N GLU A 26 25.50 5.97 12.33
CA GLU A 26 24.65 6.12 13.51
C GLU A 26 23.44 7.04 13.27
N SER A 27 23.38 7.64 12.07
CA SER A 27 22.36 8.61 11.67
C SER A 27 21.35 8.00 10.70
N LEU A 28 20.15 8.58 10.67
CA LEU A 28 19.06 8.21 9.76
C LEU A 28 18.29 9.46 9.34
N VAL A 29 18.00 9.56 8.05
CA VAL A 29 17.10 10.60 7.50
C VAL A 29 15.83 9.96 7.00
N VAL A 30 14.68 10.48 7.41
CA VAL A 30 13.36 9.99 7.01
C VAL A 30 12.48 11.13 6.51
N SER A 31 11.51 10.82 5.65
CA SER A 31 10.50 11.76 5.18
C SER A 31 9.19 11.00 4.96
N ASP A 32 8.07 11.66 5.23
CA ASP A 32 6.70 11.20 4.96
C ASP A 32 6.20 11.62 3.56
N SER A 33 7.05 12.27 2.77
CA SER A 33 6.70 12.70 1.42
C SER A 33 6.47 11.51 0.49
N ASN A 34 5.36 11.54 -0.26
CA ASN A 34 5.06 10.59 -1.34
C ASN A 34 5.69 10.99 -2.70
N ASP A 35 6.43 12.11 -2.76
CA ASP A 35 7.17 12.51 -3.96
C ASP A 35 8.38 11.61 -4.18
N VAL A 36 8.42 10.97 -5.35
CA VAL A 36 9.49 10.02 -5.72
C VAL A 36 10.87 10.68 -5.67
N ASN A 37 11.01 11.94 -6.11
CA ASN A 37 12.29 12.63 -6.13
C ASN A 37 12.79 12.92 -4.71
N VAL A 38 11.87 13.26 -3.79
CA VAL A 38 12.20 13.42 -2.36
C VAL A 38 12.70 12.10 -1.79
N GLN A 39 12.01 10.99 -2.05
CA GLN A 39 12.40 9.67 -1.55
C GLN A 39 13.76 9.21 -2.15
N VAL A 40 14.01 9.47 -3.43
CA VAL A 40 15.31 9.19 -4.05
C VAL A 40 16.43 10.00 -3.38
N LEU A 41 16.18 11.29 -3.06
CA LEU A 41 17.15 12.12 -2.36
C LEU A 41 17.40 11.60 -0.93
N ILE A 42 16.37 11.22 -0.19
CA ILE A 42 16.50 10.63 1.15
C ILE A 42 17.34 9.33 1.09
N ASN A 43 17.06 8.47 0.13
CA ASN A 43 17.82 7.24 -0.05
C ASN A 43 19.28 7.53 -0.39
N ALA A 44 19.57 8.53 -1.22
CA ALA A 44 20.93 8.94 -1.55
C ALA A 44 21.67 9.48 -0.32
N ILE A 45 21.00 10.28 0.53
CA ILE A 45 21.57 10.78 1.79
C ILE A 45 21.89 9.60 2.72
N ASN A 46 20.93 8.70 2.95
CA ASN A 46 21.11 7.53 3.81
C ASN A 46 22.23 6.60 3.31
N SER A 47 22.37 6.44 2.00
CA SER A 47 23.49 5.72 1.40
C SER A 47 24.83 6.41 1.70
N HIS A 48 24.90 7.75 1.54
CA HIS A 48 26.10 8.53 1.79
C HIS A 48 26.56 8.50 3.25
N ILE A 49 25.61 8.55 4.20
CA ILE A 49 25.91 8.53 5.64
C ILE A 49 26.04 7.10 6.20
N GLY A 50 25.97 6.06 5.37
CA GLY A 50 26.17 4.67 5.77
C GLY A 50 25.06 4.08 6.63
N SER A 51 23.82 4.50 6.42
CA SER A 51 22.65 4.03 7.19
C SER A 51 22.26 2.59 6.86
N TYR A 52 22.50 2.14 5.62
CA TYR A 52 22.13 0.79 5.19
C TYR A 52 23.03 -0.27 5.82
N GLY A 53 22.41 -1.24 6.48
CA GLY A 53 23.09 -2.29 7.24
C GLY A 53 23.47 -1.89 8.67
N THR A 54 23.15 -0.65 9.08
CA THR A 54 23.36 -0.14 10.45
C THR A 54 22.05 0.35 11.05
N THR A 55 21.61 1.56 10.74
CA THR A 55 20.33 2.12 11.19
C THR A 55 19.14 1.66 10.36
N ILE A 56 19.37 1.21 9.11
CA ILE A 56 18.37 0.57 8.25
C ILE A 56 18.72 -0.89 8.08
N ASP A 57 17.93 -1.77 8.68
CA ASP A 57 18.10 -3.23 8.57
C ASP A 57 17.15 -3.82 7.52
N TRP A 58 17.72 -4.37 6.45
CA TRP A 58 17.00 -5.06 5.38
C TRP A 58 16.90 -6.56 5.56
N SER A 59 17.56 -7.13 6.58
CA SER A 59 17.60 -8.59 6.80
C SER A 59 16.23 -9.17 7.10
N ALA A 60 15.38 -8.38 7.77
CA ALA A 60 14.02 -8.79 8.11
C ALA A 60 13.06 -7.58 8.02
N PRO A 61 12.74 -7.10 6.81
CA PRO A 61 11.88 -5.93 6.62
C PRO A 61 10.45 -6.22 7.09
N VAL A 62 9.79 -5.18 7.56
CA VAL A 62 8.38 -5.23 7.89
C VAL A 62 7.57 -5.40 6.59
N LYS A 63 6.72 -6.41 6.54
CA LYS A 63 5.81 -6.69 5.44
C LYS A 63 4.55 -5.84 5.58
N TYR A 64 4.66 -4.55 5.28
CA TYR A 64 3.51 -3.67 5.26
C TYR A 64 2.74 -3.82 3.93
N ARG A 65 1.42 -3.80 3.99
CA ARG A 65 0.60 -3.81 2.77
C ARG A 65 0.85 -2.51 2.00
N GLN A 66 1.37 -2.64 0.81
CA GLN A 66 1.63 -1.53 -0.09
C GLN A 66 0.76 -1.69 -1.32
N GLY A 67 -0.07 -0.67 -1.60
CA GLY A 67 -0.74 -0.53 -2.89
C GLY A 67 0.16 0.25 -3.84
N ILE A 68 0.07 -0.06 -5.12
CA ILE A 68 0.70 0.72 -6.18
C ILE A 68 -0.44 1.42 -6.93
N ASP A 69 -0.58 2.73 -6.73
CA ASP A 69 -1.69 3.51 -7.31
C ASP A 69 -1.73 3.42 -8.84
N LYS A 70 -0.55 3.32 -9.46
CA LYS A 70 -0.43 3.14 -10.91
C LYS A 70 -1.07 1.83 -11.39
N ASP A 71 -0.93 0.75 -10.66
CA ASP A 71 -1.49 -0.56 -11.05
C ASP A 71 -3.02 -0.51 -11.05
N LEU A 72 -3.63 0.20 -10.09
CA LEU A 72 -5.07 0.42 -10.09
C LEU A 72 -5.52 1.26 -11.29
N ALA A 73 -4.79 2.33 -11.61
CA ALA A 73 -5.08 3.17 -12.77
C ALA A 73 -4.95 2.38 -14.09
N ASP A 74 -3.91 1.55 -14.22
CA ASP A 74 -3.68 0.67 -15.37
C ASP A 74 -4.79 -0.40 -15.49
N LEU A 75 -5.23 -0.98 -14.37
CA LEU A 75 -6.38 -1.90 -14.34
C LEU A 75 -7.65 -1.21 -14.84
N VAL A 76 -7.94 0.01 -14.36
CA VAL A 76 -9.12 0.76 -14.80
C VAL A 76 -9.05 1.05 -16.31
N ALA A 77 -7.89 1.43 -16.84
CA ALA A 77 -7.69 1.61 -18.28
C ALA A 77 -7.92 0.31 -19.07
N ALA A 78 -7.43 -0.83 -18.55
CA ALA A 78 -7.64 -2.16 -19.14
C ALA A 78 -9.14 -2.57 -19.12
N MET A 79 -9.86 -2.25 -18.06
CA MET A 79 -11.31 -2.45 -17.99
C MET A 79 -12.04 -1.59 -19.03
N GLN A 80 -11.66 -0.32 -19.16
CA GLN A 80 -12.27 0.63 -20.11
C GLN A 80 -12.08 0.22 -21.58
N ASN A 81 -10.95 -0.38 -21.92
CA ASN A 81 -10.68 -0.87 -23.27
C ASN A 81 -11.21 -2.28 -23.54
N GLY A 82 -11.85 -2.93 -22.54
CA GLY A 82 -12.45 -4.25 -22.68
C GLY A 82 -11.46 -5.42 -22.60
N SER A 83 -10.24 -5.19 -22.15
CA SER A 83 -9.22 -6.24 -22.01
C SER A 83 -9.46 -7.16 -20.79
N VAL A 84 -10.30 -6.72 -19.83
CA VAL A 84 -10.62 -7.47 -18.62
C VAL A 84 -11.92 -8.25 -18.81
N GLY A 85 -11.84 -9.56 -18.92
CA GLY A 85 -13.01 -10.42 -19.06
C GLY A 85 -13.72 -10.69 -17.73
N THR A 86 -12.95 -10.91 -16.67
CA THR A 86 -13.45 -11.17 -15.31
C THR A 86 -12.68 -10.36 -14.31
N LEU A 87 -13.39 -9.72 -13.38
CA LEU A 87 -12.81 -9.01 -12.24
C LEU A 87 -13.29 -9.64 -10.94
N MET A 88 -12.35 -10.01 -10.08
CA MET A 88 -12.59 -10.48 -8.73
C MET A 88 -12.11 -9.43 -7.73
N ILE A 89 -12.94 -9.07 -6.76
CA ILE A 89 -12.66 -8.03 -5.76
C ILE A 89 -12.74 -8.67 -4.37
N TYR A 90 -11.67 -8.53 -3.61
CA TYR A 90 -11.59 -9.02 -2.24
C TYR A 90 -10.95 -7.96 -1.32
N GLY A 91 -11.65 -7.60 -0.25
CA GLY A 91 -11.15 -6.69 0.77
C GLY A 91 -10.85 -5.27 0.28
N ALA A 92 -11.48 -4.84 -0.82
CA ALA A 92 -11.26 -3.53 -1.43
C ALA A 92 -12.59 -2.85 -1.82
N ASN A 93 -12.65 -1.52 -1.66
CA ASN A 93 -13.80 -0.71 -2.04
C ASN A 93 -13.35 0.51 -2.87
N PRO A 94 -12.87 0.31 -4.11
CA PRO A 94 -12.34 1.39 -4.94
C PRO A 94 -13.36 2.48 -5.29
N VAL A 95 -14.67 2.17 -5.32
CA VAL A 95 -15.70 3.19 -5.53
C VAL A 95 -15.74 4.21 -4.38
N TYR A 96 -15.35 3.83 -3.19
CA TYR A 96 -15.26 4.73 -2.04
C TYR A 96 -13.86 5.32 -1.85
N THR A 97 -12.81 4.50 -2.01
CA THR A 97 -11.45 4.88 -1.61
C THR A 97 -10.62 5.54 -2.70
N TRP A 98 -10.97 5.32 -3.99
CA TRP A 98 -10.19 5.87 -5.09
C TRP A 98 -10.70 7.26 -5.51
N PRO A 99 -9.82 8.27 -5.68
CA PRO A 99 -10.23 9.64 -6.04
C PRO A 99 -11.03 9.75 -7.35
N GLU A 100 -10.79 8.84 -8.30
CA GLU A 100 -11.50 8.77 -9.58
C GLU A 100 -12.60 7.69 -9.59
N ALA A 101 -13.35 7.56 -8.49
CA ALA A 101 -14.40 6.55 -8.30
C ALA A 101 -15.32 6.38 -9.52
N LYS A 102 -15.74 7.49 -10.14
CA LYS A 102 -16.61 7.46 -11.31
C LYS A 102 -15.98 6.75 -12.51
N LYS A 103 -14.67 6.89 -12.72
CA LYS A 103 -13.97 6.15 -13.78
C LYS A 103 -13.97 4.65 -13.51
N PHE A 104 -13.80 4.25 -12.24
CA PHE A 104 -13.88 2.84 -11.84
C PHE A 104 -15.27 2.27 -12.08
N GLU A 105 -16.33 2.96 -11.65
CA GLU A 105 -17.74 2.56 -11.90
C GLU A 105 -18.02 2.32 -13.38
N ASP A 106 -17.64 3.30 -14.24
CA ASP A 106 -17.90 3.22 -15.66
C ASP A 106 -17.06 2.15 -16.36
N ALA A 107 -15.86 1.89 -15.86
CA ALA A 107 -15.00 0.80 -16.29
C ALA A 107 -15.57 -0.58 -15.88
N LEU A 108 -16.08 -0.69 -14.65
CA LEU A 108 -16.67 -1.95 -14.12
C LEU A 108 -17.86 -2.41 -14.97
N LYS A 109 -18.68 -1.50 -15.49
CA LYS A 109 -19.80 -1.81 -16.40
C LYS A 109 -19.38 -2.47 -17.72
N ARG A 110 -18.09 -2.35 -18.11
CA ARG A 110 -17.55 -2.97 -19.34
C ARG A 110 -16.94 -4.36 -19.08
N VAL A 111 -16.75 -4.73 -17.82
CA VAL A 111 -16.27 -6.06 -17.45
C VAL A 111 -17.41 -7.06 -17.62
N LYS A 112 -17.14 -8.16 -18.30
CA LYS A 112 -18.18 -9.18 -18.58
C LYS A 112 -18.67 -9.89 -17.34
N VAL A 113 -17.75 -10.17 -16.39
CA VAL A 113 -18.07 -10.86 -15.14
C VAL A 113 -17.36 -10.13 -14.00
N SER A 114 -18.13 -9.61 -13.05
CA SER A 114 -17.61 -8.98 -11.83
C SER A 114 -18.12 -9.72 -10.59
N ILE A 115 -17.20 -10.08 -9.71
CA ILE A 115 -17.48 -10.87 -8.52
C ILE A 115 -16.87 -10.17 -7.33
N SER A 116 -17.68 -9.87 -6.31
CA SER A 116 -17.19 -9.37 -5.02
C SER A 116 -17.18 -10.49 -3.99
N PHE A 117 -16.07 -10.59 -3.27
CA PHE A 117 -15.88 -11.47 -2.12
C PHE A 117 -15.86 -10.69 -0.80
N ASN A 118 -16.26 -9.41 -0.81
CA ASN A 118 -16.33 -8.61 0.40
C ASN A 118 -17.37 -9.18 1.37
N ASP A 119 -17.13 -9.01 2.65
CA ASP A 119 -17.98 -9.54 3.74
C ASP A 119 -19.30 -8.79 3.88
N ARG A 120 -19.44 -7.63 3.24
CA ARG A 120 -20.62 -6.76 3.26
C ARG A 120 -20.88 -6.11 1.92
N ILE A 121 -22.08 -5.61 1.74
CA ILE A 121 -22.45 -4.82 0.55
C ILE A 121 -21.98 -3.38 0.77
N ASP A 122 -20.81 -3.07 0.22
CA ASP A 122 -20.29 -1.72 0.09
C ASP A 122 -20.60 -1.12 -1.29
N GLU A 123 -20.12 0.10 -1.57
CA GLU A 123 -20.41 0.83 -2.81
C GLU A 123 -19.90 0.07 -4.04
N THR A 124 -18.74 -0.57 -3.94
CA THR A 124 -18.18 -1.38 -5.03
C THR A 124 -18.93 -2.69 -5.19
N THR A 125 -19.19 -3.38 -4.10
CA THR A 125 -19.90 -4.67 -4.08
C THR A 125 -21.30 -4.54 -4.67
N ALA A 126 -22.00 -3.43 -4.37
CA ALA A 126 -23.33 -3.15 -4.92
C ALA A 126 -23.38 -3.03 -6.46
N LEU A 127 -22.24 -2.78 -7.10
CA LEU A 127 -22.12 -2.66 -8.56
C LEU A 127 -21.67 -3.97 -9.21
N CYS A 128 -21.26 -4.98 -8.44
CA CYS A 128 -20.84 -6.28 -8.97
C CYS A 128 -22.03 -7.13 -9.38
N GLN A 129 -21.83 -7.98 -10.40
CA GLN A 129 -22.87 -8.91 -10.89
C GLN A 129 -23.08 -10.09 -9.93
N TYR A 130 -22.02 -10.52 -9.27
CA TYR A 130 -22.06 -11.62 -8.32
C TYR A 130 -21.45 -11.19 -6.98
N ILE A 131 -22.10 -11.63 -5.91
CA ILE A 131 -21.64 -11.40 -4.54
C ILE A 131 -21.50 -12.76 -3.87
N VAL A 132 -20.28 -13.09 -3.47
CA VAL A 132 -19.91 -14.32 -2.77
C VAL A 132 -19.28 -13.92 -1.45
N PRO A 133 -20.06 -13.63 -0.39
CA PRO A 133 -19.56 -13.01 0.82
C PRO A 133 -18.56 -13.93 1.53
N SER A 134 -17.36 -13.42 1.80
CA SER A 134 -16.35 -14.09 2.61
C SER A 134 -16.70 -14.02 4.10
N ASN A 135 -16.12 -14.93 4.88
CA ASN A 135 -16.20 -14.88 6.32
C ASN A 135 -15.49 -13.64 6.88
N HIS A 136 -15.94 -13.16 8.01
CA HIS A 136 -15.19 -12.18 8.79
C HIS A 136 -13.86 -12.79 9.28
N TYR A 137 -12.83 -11.97 9.52
CA TYR A 137 -11.52 -12.49 9.95
C TYR A 137 -11.55 -13.26 11.28
N LEU A 138 -12.52 -12.94 12.16
CA LEU A 138 -12.75 -13.71 13.40
C LEU A 138 -13.38 -15.09 13.18
N GLU A 139 -13.91 -15.34 12.00
CA GLU A 139 -14.59 -16.58 11.58
C GLU A 139 -13.71 -17.45 10.68
N SER A 140 -12.50 -17.02 10.37
CA SER A 140 -11.64 -17.64 9.37
C SER A 140 -10.27 -18.00 9.91
N TRP A 141 -9.71 -19.10 9.45
CA TRP A 141 -8.28 -19.33 9.53
C TRP A 141 -7.55 -18.36 8.59
N GLY A 142 -6.35 -17.99 8.93
CA GLY A 142 -5.48 -17.17 8.11
C GLY A 142 -4.04 -17.22 8.58
N ASP A 143 -3.20 -16.55 7.85
CA ASP A 143 -1.81 -16.32 8.21
C ASP A 143 -1.42 -14.87 7.92
N ALA A 144 -0.39 -14.41 8.59
CA ALA A 144 0.18 -13.09 8.36
C ALA A 144 1.68 -13.14 8.56
N GLU A 145 2.41 -12.65 7.57
CA GLU A 145 3.85 -12.42 7.68
C GLU A 145 4.07 -10.91 7.96
N ALA A 146 4.00 -10.52 9.23
CA ALA A 146 4.16 -9.13 9.63
C ALA A 146 5.59 -8.61 9.41
N ARG A 147 6.56 -9.49 9.52
CA ARG A 147 7.98 -9.24 9.25
C ARG A 147 8.55 -10.43 8.48
N ALA A 148 9.48 -10.19 7.58
CA ALA A 148 10.09 -11.24 6.78
C ALA A 148 10.62 -12.40 7.66
N GLY A 149 10.16 -13.62 7.39
CA GLY A 149 10.49 -14.82 8.15
C GLY A 149 9.68 -15.03 9.44
N GLN A 150 8.76 -14.13 9.80
CA GLN A 150 7.91 -14.25 10.99
C GLN A 150 6.46 -14.44 10.56
N ILE A 151 5.99 -15.68 10.51
CA ILE A 151 4.63 -16.04 10.13
C ILE A 151 3.82 -16.29 11.41
N GLY A 152 2.73 -15.53 11.55
CA GLY A 152 1.71 -15.74 12.57
C GLY A 152 0.47 -16.41 11.99
N PHE A 153 -0.12 -17.36 12.72
CA PHE A 153 -1.39 -17.94 12.35
C PHE A 153 -2.53 -17.19 13.02
N VAL A 154 -3.60 -16.96 12.26
CA VAL A 154 -4.86 -16.41 12.75
C VAL A 154 -5.84 -17.56 12.87
N GLN A 155 -6.26 -17.84 14.09
CA GLN A 155 -7.27 -18.87 14.39
C GLN A 155 -8.64 -18.21 14.51
N PRO A 156 -9.72 -18.80 13.96
CA PRO A 156 -11.07 -18.30 14.16
C PRO A 156 -11.44 -18.31 15.64
N THR A 157 -12.01 -17.19 16.09
CA THR A 157 -12.44 -17.00 17.48
C THR A 157 -13.90 -17.36 17.66
N ILE A 158 -14.68 -17.26 16.58
CA ILE A 158 -16.12 -17.56 16.54
C ILE A 158 -16.46 -18.43 15.33
N PHE A 159 -17.58 -19.11 15.39
CA PHE A 159 -18.16 -19.78 14.22
C PHE A 159 -18.79 -18.75 13.27
N PRO A 160 -18.87 -19.04 11.96
CA PRO A 160 -19.56 -18.19 11.00
C PRO A 160 -21.00 -17.87 11.46
N LEU A 161 -21.31 -16.59 11.55
CA LEU A 161 -22.64 -16.11 11.97
C LEU A 161 -23.66 -16.13 10.82
N PHE A 162 -23.17 -16.08 9.58
CA PHE A 162 -23.97 -16.03 8.37
C PHE A 162 -23.58 -17.13 7.39
N LYS A 163 -24.33 -17.25 6.30
CA LYS A 163 -24.04 -18.21 5.20
C LYS A 163 -22.90 -17.71 4.31
N THR A 164 -21.79 -17.36 4.92
CA THR A 164 -20.56 -16.95 4.27
C THR A 164 -19.64 -18.16 4.01
N ARG A 165 -18.59 -17.97 3.25
CA ARG A 165 -17.56 -18.98 2.99
C ARG A 165 -16.18 -18.38 3.19
N GLN A 166 -15.26 -19.18 3.70
CA GLN A 166 -13.86 -18.77 3.77
C GLN A 166 -13.34 -18.56 2.34
N TRP A 167 -12.62 -17.47 2.14
CA TRP A 167 -12.05 -17.11 0.83
C TRP A 167 -10.98 -18.10 0.35
N GLN A 168 -10.19 -18.66 1.27
CA GLN A 168 -9.08 -19.58 1.00
C GLN A 168 -9.56 -21.03 0.87
#